data_f2c9edb435d3a3da3499482f452995cf
#
_entry.id   f2c9edb435d3a3da3499482f452995cf
#
_cell.length_a   1.000
_cell.length_b   1.000
_cell.length_c   1.000
_cell.angle_alpha   90.00
_cell.angle_beta   90.00
_cell.angle_gamma   90.00
#
_symmetry.space_group_name_H-M   'P 1'
#
loop_
_entity.id
_entity.type
_entity.pdbx_description
1 polymer ?
#
loop_
_entity_poly.entity_id
_entity_poly.type
_entity_poly.pdbx_seq_one_letter_code
_entity_poly.pdbx_strand_id
1 'polypeptide(L)'
;MKNNPCYKAGKKITVKGLMLHSVGCPQPKASVFINSWNKASYNNACVHAFIDGNDGTVYQTLPWNYRGWHCASGKNGSGNNTHIGVEMCEPACIKYTGGSSFTCSDKATARAVVKRTYQSAVELFAMLCKKYDLNPTADGVIISHSEGYKRGIASNHGDPEHLWRGLGLFYTMASFRNDVKKAMEGTNSFDTEGTAIMGTAVATTKQMQEYIKKVNPNIAQSVIDMIPLYLSEGKAEGVRGDIAFAQSCLETGNFGFSQSAVTLDQNNFAVM
;
A
#
# COMPACT_ATOMS: atom_id res chain seq x y z
N MET A 1 -24.88 3.02 -4.77
CA MET A 1 -25.47 4.34 -4.37
C MET A 1 -26.43 4.83 -5.44
N LYS A 2 -27.62 4.25 -5.49
CA LYS A 2 -28.61 4.48 -6.58
C LYS A 2 -29.19 5.91 -6.61
N ASN A 3 -29.12 6.64 -5.50
CA ASN A 3 -29.62 8.03 -5.42
C ASN A 3 -28.56 9.07 -5.83
N ASN A 4 -27.29 8.71 -5.91
CA ASN A 4 -26.22 9.63 -6.30
C ASN A 4 -26.42 10.07 -7.78
N PRO A 5 -26.16 11.34 -8.11
CA PRO A 5 -26.31 11.87 -9.48
C PRO A 5 -25.53 11.11 -10.54
N CYS A 6 -24.31 10.62 -10.24
CA CYS A 6 -23.52 9.82 -11.20
C CYS A 6 -24.22 8.51 -11.56
N TYR A 7 -24.84 7.83 -10.59
CA TYR A 7 -25.61 6.62 -10.85
C TYR A 7 -26.83 6.92 -11.72
N LYS A 8 -27.58 7.99 -11.37
CA LYS A 8 -28.78 8.39 -12.11
C LYS A 8 -28.48 8.84 -13.55
N ALA A 9 -27.33 9.48 -13.75
CA ALA A 9 -26.88 9.88 -15.09
C ALA A 9 -26.62 8.68 -16.00
N GLY A 10 -26.26 7.52 -15.44
CA GLY A 10 -26.05 6.27 -16.18
C GLY A 10 -24.96 6.33 -17.25
N LYS A 11 -24.11 7.37 -17.22
CA LYS A 11 -23.07 7.60 -18.21
C LYS A 11 -22.02 6.49 -18.14
N LYS A 12 -21.71 5.85 -19.25
CA LYS A 12 -20.76 4.73 -19.30
C LYS A 12 -19.39 5.18 -19.77
N ILE A 13 -18.39 4.41 -19.38
CA ILE A 13 -17.00 4.55 -19.85
C ILE A 13 -16.50 3.24 -20.44
N THR A 14 -15.52 3.35 -21.33
CA THR A 14 -14.66 2.23 -21.67
C THR A 14 -13.55 2.19 -20.61
N VAL A 15 -13.54 1.12 -19.81
CA VAL A 15 -12.57 0.96 -18.74
C VAL A 15 -11.18 0.71 -19.35
N LYS A 16 -10.23 1.60 -19.11
CA LYS A 16 -8.84 1.51 -19.55
C LYS A 16 -7.86 1.37 -18.38
N GLY A 17 -8.35 1.57 -17.15
CA GLY A 17 -7.51 1.46 -15.96
C GLY A 17 -8.29 1.63 -14.66
N LEU A 18 -7.55 1.61 -13.58
CA LEU A 18 -8.03 1.67 -12.20
C LEU A 18 -7.27 2.77 -11.45
N MET A 19 -7.95 3.55 -10.63
CA MET A 19 -7.35 4.60 -9.82
C MET A 19 -7.60 4.32 -8.34
N LEU A 20 -6.50 4.20 -7.58
CA LEU A 20 -6.51 3.96 -6.17
C LEU A 20 -6.50 5.28 -5.41
N HIS A 21 -7.41 5.40 -4.44
CA HIS A 21 -7.55 6.55 -3.56
C HIS A 21 -7.54 6.14 -2.09
N SER A 22 -7.40 7.12 -1.21
CA SER A 22 -7.83 7.02 0.17
C SER A 22 -8.68 8.25 0.53
N VAL A 23 -9.64 8.06 1.43
CA VAL A 23 -10.75 9.01 1.67
C VAL A 23 -10.34 10.40 2.17
N GLY A 24 -9.06 10.61 2.51
CA GLY A 24 -8.53 11.91 2.95
C GLY A 24 -9.11 12.42 4.29
N CYS A 25 -9.68 11.53 5.10
CA CYS A 25 -10.17 11.85 6.43
C CYS A 25 -10.12 10.63 7.36
N PRO A 26 -9.99 10.82 8.69
CA PRO A 26 -9.84 9.73 9.65
C PRO A 26 -11.17 9.00 9.90
N GLN A 27 -11.65 8.29 8.88
CA GLN A 27 -12.90 7.55 8.92
C GLN A 27 -12.73 6.13 8.39
N PRO A 28 -12.74 5.10 9.27
CA PRO A 28 -12.57 3.71 8.85
C PRO A 28 -13.86 3.06 8.32
N LYS A 29 -15.04 3.64 8.55
CA LYS A 29 -16.32 3.02 8.17
C LYS A 29 -16.78 3.46 6.80
N ALA A 30 -16.79 2.56 5.83
CA ALA A 30 -17.32 2.79 4.49
C ALA A 30 -18.80 3.23 4.47
N SER A 31 -19.60 2.69 5.41
CA SER A 31 -21.02 3.03 5.53
C SER A 31 -21.30 4.52 5.78
N VAL A 32 -20.37 5.24 6.41
CA VAL A 32 -20.49 6.69 6.63
C VAL A 32 -20.50 7.42 5.28
N PHE A 33 -19.59 7.08 4.39
CA PHE A 33 -19.53 7.66 3.04
C PHE A 33 -20.72 7.24 2.20
N ILE A 34 -21.07 5.95 2.21
CA ILE A 34 -22.19 5.42 1.44
C ILE A 34 -23.50 6.13 1.81
N ASN A 35 -23.76 6.32 3.12
CA ASN A 35 -24.97 6.98 3.59
C ASN A 35 -24.99 8.47 3.23
N SER A 36 -23.85 9.15 3.34
CA SER A 36 -23.76 10.58 3.04
C SER A 36 -23.80 10.88 1.53
N TRP A 37 -23.20 10.01 0.69
CA TRP A 37 -23.11 10.23 -0.75
C TRP A 37 -24.29 9.65 -1.54
N ASN A 38 -25.09 8.77 -0.95
CA ASN A 38 -26.27 8.19 -1.60
C ASN A 38 -27.51 9.11 -1.55
N LYS A 39 -27.33 10.37 -1.90
CA LYS A 39 -28.38 11.40 -1.91
C LYS A 39 -28.42 12.09 -3.26
N ALA A 40 -29.61 12.46 -3.72
CA ALA A 40 -29.80 13.18 -4.99
C ALA A 40 -29.13 14.57 -4.98
N SER A 41 -29.00 15.17 -3.80
CA SER A 41 -28.35 16.47 -3.59
C SER A 41 -26.82 16.39 -3.50
N TYR A 42 -26.23 15.19 -3.41
CA TYR A 42 -24.78 15.03 -3.29
C TYR A 42 -24.13 14.99 -4.69
N ASN A 43 -23.62 16.12 -5.11
CA ASN A 43 -23.01 16.30 -6.44
C ASN A 43 -21.49 16.45 -6.41
N ASN A 44 -20.83 16.18 -5.25
CA ASN A 44 -19.41 16.45 -5.07
C ASN A 44 -18.52 15.30 -5.53
N ALA A 45 -18.95 14.04 -5.33
CA ALA A 45 -18.15 12.87 -5.66
C ALA A 45 -19.02 11.62 -5.91
N CYS A 46 -18.43 10.67 -6.61
CA CYS A 46 -18.93 9.31 -6.76
C CYS A 46 -17.79 8.38 -7.14
N VAL A 47 -17.56 7.36 -6.34
CA VAL A 47 -16.57 6.30 -6.61
C VAL A 47 -17.26 4.98 -6.90
N HIS A 48 -16.53 4.01 -7.42
CA HIS A 48 -17.06 2.71 -7.76
C HIS A 48 -17.12 1.75 -6.58
N ALA A 49 -16.21 1.91 -5.63
CA ALA A 49 -16.21 1.16 -4.37
C ALA A 49 -15.53 1.91 -3.23
N PHE A 50 -15.95 1.60 -2.01
CA PHE A 50 -15.21 1.86 -0.77
C PHE A 50 -14.72 0.55 -0.18
N ILE A 51 -13.53 0.57 0.42
CA ILE A 51 -12.96 -0.52 1.20
C ILE A 51 -13.00 -0.12 2.66
N ASP A 52 -13.75 -0.85 3.49
CA ASP A 52 -13.91 -0.57 4.92
C ASP A 52 -12.60 -0.83 5.66
N GLY A 53 -12.21 0.11 6.52
CA GLY A 53 -10.98 0.04 7.29
C GLY A 53 -11.03 -0.96 8.45
N ASN A 54 -12.22 -1.31 8.94
CA ASN A 54 -12.36 -2.18 10.10
C ASN A 54 -12.21 -3.66 9.75
N ASP A 55 -12.74 -4.07 8.60
CA ASP A 55 -12.79 -5.49 8.19
C ASP A 55 -12.30 -5.77 6.76
N GLY A 56 -11.99 -4.73 5.97
CA GLY A 56 -11.56 -4.87 4.58
C GLY A 56 -12.70 -5.14 3.60
N THR A 57 -13.95 -5.14 4.04
CA THR A 57 -15.10 -5.38 3.16
C THR A 57 -15.18 -4.35 2.04
N VAL A 58 -15.35 -4.84 0.81
CA VAL A 58 -15.51 -4.01 -0.39
C VAL A 58 -16.98 -3.74 -0.64
N TYR A 59 -17.36 -2.47 -0.61
CA TYR A 59 -18.72 -2.01 -0.90
C TYR A 59 -18.77 -1.39 -2.28
N GLN A 60 -19.29 -2.12 -3.27
CA GLN A 60 -19.51 -1.57 -4.61
C GLN A 60 -20.68 -0.57 -4.58
N THR A 61 -20.42 0.65 -5.03
CA THR A 61 -21.35 1.79 -4.97
C THR A 61 -21.82 2.26 -6.32
N LEU A 62 -21.09 1.94 -7.39
CA LEU A 62 -21.42 2.27 -8.78
C LEU A 62 -21.11 1.05 -9.66
N PRO A 63 -21.89 0.76 -10.73
CA PRO A 63 -21.49 -0.24 -11.73
C PRO A 63 -20.10 0.09 -12.29
N TRP A 64 -19.25 -0.92 -12.45
CA TRP A 64 -17.83 -0.73 -12.80
C TRP A 64 -17.60 0.05 -14.09
N ASN A 65 -18.49 -0.03 -15.04
CA ASN A 65 -18.40 0.68 -16.32
C ASN A 65 -19.20 1.99 -16.35
N TYR A 66 -19.65 2.50 -15.21
CA TYR A 66 -20.27 3.82 -15.13
C TYR A 66 -19.17 4.87 -14.93
N ARG A 67 -19.41 6.08 -15.41
CA ARG A 67 -18.55 7.21 -15.16
C ARG A 67 -18.69 7.68 -13.71
N GLY A 68 -17.64 7.54 -12.92
CA GLY A 68 -17.56 8.13 -11.58
C GLY A 68 -17.24 9.63 -11.62
N TRP A 69 -17.10 10.20 -10.43
CA TRP A 69 -16.57 11.54 -10.21
C TRP A 69 -15.66 11.48 -8.98
N HIS A 70 -14.41 10.99 -9.18
CA HIS A 70 -13.49 10.65 -8.09
C HIS A 70 -12.12 11.34 -8.18
N CYS A 71 -11.79 11.98 -9.30
CA CYS A 71 -10.46 12.57 -9.48
C CYS A 71 -10.48 13.98 -10.10
N ALA A 72 -11.66 14.59 -10.23
CA ALA A 72 -11.84 15.87 -10.96
C ALA A 72 -11.27 15.83 -12.39
N SER A 73 -10.49 16.84 -12.78
CA SER A 73 -9.85 16.94 -14.10
C SER A 73 -8.48 17.59 -13.97
N GLY A 74 -7.63 17.40 -14.96
CA GLY A 74 -6.36 18.07 -15.13
C GLY A 74 -6.22 18.61 -16.55
N LYS A 75 -5.03 19.09 -16.91
CA LYS A 75 -4.73 19.70 -18.22
C LYS A 75 -4.91 18.74 -19.41
N ASN A 76 -4.82 17.44 -19.18
CA ASN A 76 -4.92 16.38 -20.18
C ASN A 76 -6.28 15.66 -20.14
N GLY A 77 -7.28 16.22 -19.45
CA GLY A 77 -8.62 15.62 -19.34
C GLY A 77 -8.93 15.08 -17.94
N SER A 78 -9.67 13.98 -17.86
CA SER A 78 -10.11 13.43 -16.58
C SER A 78 -10.03 11.90 -16.55
N GLY A 79 -9.41 11.36 -15.51
CA GLY A 79 -9.40 9.93 -15.21
C GLY A 79 -10.80 9.35 -15.03
N ASN A 80 -11.78 10.17 -14.63
CA ASN A 80 -13.19 9.76 -14.54
C ASN A 80 -13.76 9.19 -15.85
N ASN A 81 -13.14 9.50 -16.98
CA ASN A 81 -13.62 9.05 -18.31
C ASN A 81 -13.10 7.66 -18.69
N THR A 82 -12.14 7.11 -17.93
CA THR A 82 -11.42 5.89 -18.32
C THR A 82 -11.07 4.97 -17.17
N HIS A 83 -11.05 5.47 -15.93
CA HIS A 83 -10.60 4.70 -14.76
C HIS A 83 -11.73 4.43 -13.78
N ILE A 84 -11.74 3.22 -13.23
CA ILE A 84 -12.53 2.85 -12.07
C ILE A 84 -11.84 3.43 -10.84
N GLY A 85 -12.53 4.26 -10.05
CA GLY A 85 -11.99 4.81 -8.80
C GLY A 85 -12.41 3.97 -7.59
N VAL A 86 -11.48 3.67 -6.71
CA VAL A 86 -11.69 2.91 -5.47
C VAL A 86 -11.07 3.67 -4.30
N GLU A 87 -11.85 3.87 -3.25
CA GLU A 87 -11.46 4.57 -2.02
C GLU A 87 -11.17 3.59 -0.89
N MET A 88 -9.97 3.66 -0.33
CA MET A 88 -9.63 3.00 0.93
C MET A 88 -10.02 3.89 2.10
N CYS A 89 -10.81 3.39 3.05
CA CYS A 89 -11.09 4.08 4.30
C CYS A 89 -9.83 4.17 5.17
N GLU A 90 -9.73 5.26 5.96
CA GLU A 90 -8.53 5.60 6.70
C GLU A 90 -8.68 5.37 8.22
N PRO A 91 -7.58 5.16 8.96
CA PRO A 91 -7.63 4.93 10.40
C PRO A 91 -8.24 6.10 11.17
N ALA A 92 -9.06 5.82 12.19
CA ALA A 92 -9.63 6.85 13.05
C ALA A 92 -8.60 7.52 13.98
N CYS A 93 -7.46 6.87 14.22
CA CYS A 93 -6.40 7.35 15.11
C CYS A 93 -5.38 8.29 14.45
N ILE A 94 -5.62 8.74 13.22
CA ILE A 94 -4.85 9.81 12.59
C ILE A 94 -5.60 11.14 12.69
N LYS A 95 -4.85 12.26 12.63
CA LYS A 95 -5.40 13.61 12.59
C LYS A 95 -4.62 14.43 11.57
N TYR A 96 -5.27 14.87 10.51
CA TYR A 96 -4.67 15.74 9.50
C TYR A 96 -4.31 17.11 10.09
N THR A 97 -3.11 17.59 9.77
CA THR A 97 -2.57 18.87 10.26
C THR A 97 -2.43 19.90 9.14
N GLY A 98 -2.61 19.48 7.88
CA GLY A 98 -2.58 20.31 6.70
C GLY A 98 -2.16 19.53 5.47
N GLY A 99 -2.91 19.67 4.35
CA GLY A 99 -2.66 18.92 3.12
C GLY A 99 -2.59 17.42 3.37
N SER A 100 -1.48 16.79 3.01
CA SER A 100 -1.22 15.35 3.20
C SER A 100 -0.51 15.01 4.50
N SER A 101 -0.25 15.98 5.39
CA SER A 101 0.43 15.78 6.66
C SER A 101 -0.57 15.43 7.76
N PHE A 102 -0.20 14.51 8.63
CA PHE A 102 -1.02 14.08 9.77
C PHE A 102 -0.17 13.64 10.97
N THR A 103 -0.78 13.66 12.14
CA THR A 103 -0.30 13.01 13.35
C THR A 103 -1.04 11.69 13.56
N CYS A 104 -0.45 10.76 14.32
CA CYS A 104 -1.06 9.46 14.61
C CYS A 104 -0.88 9.14 16.10
N SER A 105 -1.99 8.91 16.79
CA SER A 105 -1.98 8.57 18.22
C SER A 105 -1.73 7.10 18.51
N ASP A 106 -2.01 6.21 17.53
CA ASP A 106 -1.77 4.76 17.63
C ASP A 106 -1.30 4.22 16.26
N LYS A 107 0.02 4.17 16.09
CA LYS A 107 0.63 3.68 14.84
C LYS A 107 0.37 2.21 14.57
N ALA A 108 0.24 1.37 15.60
CA ALA A 108 -0.01 -0.06 15.42
C ALA A 108 -1.39 -0.29 14.81
N THR A 109 -2.43 0.30 15.41
CA THR A 109 -3.80 0.27 14.88
C THR A 109 -3.87 0.90 13.48
N ALA A 110 -3.24 2.06 13.28
CA ALA A 110 -3.25 2.72 11.97
C ALA A 110 -2.63 1.84 10.87
N ARG A 111 -1.49 1.22 11.15
CA ARG A 111 -0.82 0.29 10.22
C ARG A 111 -1.68 -0.93 9.92
N ALA A 112 -2.36 -1.50 10.93
CA ALA A 112 -3.24 -2.65 10.74
C ALA A 112 -4.42 -2.32 9.81
N VAL A 113 -5.05 -1.15 10.00
CA VAL A 113 -6.12 -0.66 9.11
C VAL A 113 -5.61 -0.51 7.68
N VAL A 114 -4.48 0.18 7.48
CA VAL A 114 -3.93 0.43 6.14
C VAL A 114 -3.48 -0.86 5.46
N LYS A 115 -2.86 -1.80 6.19
CA LYS A 115 -2.50 -3.12 5.63
C LYS A 115 -3.73 -3.87 5.13
N ARG A 116 -4.81 -3.86 5.90
CA ARG A 116 -6.08 -4.51 5.56
C ARG A 116 -6.70 -3.91 4.31
N THR A 117 -6.84 -2.57 4.26
CA THR A 117 -7.42 -1.92 3.08
C THR A 117 -6.53 -2.06 1.84
N TYR A 118 -5.20 -2.06 1.99
CA TYR A 118 -4.26 -2.34 0.92
C TYR A 118 -4.47 -3.74 0.34
N GLN A 119 -4.57 -4.76 1.19
CA GLN A 119 -4.78 -6.14 0.75
C GLN A 119 -6.11 -6.29 -0.01
N SER A 120 -7.20 -5.80 0.56
CA SER A 120 -8.50 -5.83 -0.11
C SER A 120 -8.49 -5.07 -1.44
N ALA A 121 -7.73 -3.97 -1.53
CA ALA A 121 -7.54 -3.23 -2.77
C ALA A 121 -6.77 -4.07 -3.80
N VAL A 122 -5.72 -4.79 -3.41
CA VAL A 122 -4.98 -5.69 -4.30
C VAL A 122 -5.88 -6.78 -4.88
N GLU A 123 -6.69 -7.43 -4.06
CA GLU A 123 -7.63 -8.48 -4.48
C GLU A 123 -8.70 -7.95 -5.42
N LEU A 124 -9.29 -6.80 -5.06
CA LEU A 124 -10.27 -6.12 -5.91
C LEU A 124 -9.69 -5.72 -7.28
N PHE A 125 -8.50 -5.15 -7.29
CA PHE A 125 -7.83 -4.71 -8.51
C PHE A 125 -7.43 -5.90 -9.39
N ALA A 126 -7.00 -7.01 -8.80
CA ALA A 126 -6.73 -8.25 -9.52
C ALA A 126 -7.99 -8.80 -10.21
N MET A 127 -9.12 -8.81 -9.49
CA MET A 127 -10.42 -9.20 -10.06
C MET A 127 -10.83 -8.27 -11.21
N LEU A 128 -10.67 -6.94 -11.04
CA LEU A 128 -11.02 -5.96 -12.06
C LEU A 128 -10.10 -6.04 -13.28
N CYS A 129 -8.79 -6.25 -13.08
CA CYS A 129 -7.85 -6.45 -14.16
C CYS A 129 -8.21 -7.71 -14.99
N LYS A 130 -8.54 -8.82 -14.34
CA LYS A 130 -9.05 -10.02 -15.04
C LYS A 130 -10.36 -9.73 -15.80
N LYS A 131 -11.30 -9.01 -15.19
CA LYS A 131 -12.60 -8.68 -15.78
C LYS A 131 -12.50 -7.82 -17.03
N TYR A 132 -11.54 -6.91 -17.10
CA TYR A 132 -11.40 -5.92 -18.18
C TYR A 132 -10.17 -6.16 -19.06
N ASP A 133 -9.52 -7.30 -18.91
CA ASP A 133 -8.30 -7.68 -19.64
C ASP A 133 -7.19 -6.61 -19.56
N LEU A 134 -6.93 -6.14 -18.34
CA LEU A 134 -5.94 -5.10 -18.07
C LEU A 134 -4.63 -5.70 -17.57
N ASN A 135 -3.52 -5.25 -18.14
CA ASN A 135 -2.19 -5.57 -17.59
C ASN A 135 -1.88 -4.63 -16.41
N PRO A 136 -1.82 -5.14 -15.15
CA PRO A 136 -1.66 -4.29 -13.95
C PRO A 136 -0.35 -3.52 -13.91
N THR A 137 0.69 -3.98 -14.60
CA THR A 137 2.02 -3.34 -14.63
C THR A 137 2.23 -2.44 -15.84
N ALA A 138 1.28 -2.39 -16.78
CA ALA A 138 1.37 -1.50 -17.92
C ALA A 138 1.20 -0.03 -17.49
N ASP A 139 1.90 0.87 -18.20
CA ASP A 139 1.89 2.28 -17.87
C ASP A 139 0.46 2.88 -17.95
N GLY A 140 0.07 3.60 -16.92
CA GLY A 140 -1.22 4.27 -16.84
C GLY A 140 -2.43 3.38 -16.56
N VAL A 141 -2.26 2.05 -16.42
CA VAL A 141 -3.37 1.12 -16.14
C VAL A 141 -3.79 1.17 -14.67
N ILE A 142 -2.87 0.93 -13.75
CA ILE A 142 -3.12 1.13 -12.32
C ILE A 142 -2.34 2.35 -11.87
N ILE A 143 -3.05 3.37 -11.41
CA ILE A 143 -2.47 4.62 -10.94
C ILE A 143 -3.07 5.01 -9.59
N SER A 144 -2.34 5.83 -8.83
CA SER A 144 -2.89 6.56 -7.68
C SER A 144 -3.49 7.90 -8.12
N HIS A 145 -4.20 8.59 -7.21
CA HIS A 145 -4.63 9.96 -7.45
C HIS A 145 -3.42 10.87 -7.71
N SER A 146 -2.38 10.72 -6.90
CA SER A 146 -1.11 11.46 -7.05
C SER A 146 -0.46 11.24 -8.43
N GLU A 147 -0.43 9.99 -8.92
CA GLU A 147 0.06 9.69 -10.27
C GLU A 147 -0.87 10.26 -11.36
N GLY A 148 -2.18 10.24 -11.14
CA GLY A 148 -3.19 10.86 -12.01
C GLY A 148 -2.98 12.36 -12.16
N TYR A 149 -2.65 13.06 -11.07
CA TYR A 149 -2.27 14.48 -11.11
C TYR A 149 -1.02 14.71 -11.94
N LYS A 150 0.04 13.95 -11.73
CA LYS A 150 1.28 14.05 -12.53
C LYS A 150 1.04 13.81 -14.03
N ARG A 151 0.08 12.96 -14.37
CA ARG A 151 -0.36 12.68 -15.73
C ARG A 151 -1.28 13.78 -16.30
N GLY A 152 -1.74 14.72 -15.47
CA GLY A 152 -2.65 15.80 -15.86
C GLY A 152 -4.09 15.33 -16.10
N ILE A 153 -4.53 14.26 -15.46
CA ILE A 153 -5.89 13.71 -15.56
C ILE A 153 -6.66 13.70 -14.24
N ALA A 154 -6.08 14.29 -13.20
CA ALA A 154 -6.69 14.42 -11.88
C ALA A 154 -6.30 15.74 -11.22
N SER A 155 -7.02 16.13 -10.17
CA SER A 155 -6.67 17.23 -9.28
C SER A 155 -5.46 16.91 -8.41
N ASN A 156 -4.86 17.93 -7.78
CA ASN A 156 -3.68 17.75 -6.94
C ASN A 156 -4.04 17.15 -5.58
N HIS A 157 -3.78 15.85 -5.43
CA HIS A 157 -3.91 15.12 -4.17
C HIS A 157 -2.74 14.16 -4.00
N GLY A 158 -2.39 13.84 -2.73
CA GLY A 158 -1.24 13.00 -2.39
C GLY A 158 -1.57 11.54 -2.08
N ASP A 159 -2.85 11.17 -2.21
CA ASP A 159 -3.36 9.85 -1.83
C ASP A 159 -3.07 8.75 -2.88
N PRO A 160 -2.92 7.52 -2.43
CA PRO A 160 -2.86 7.07 -1.03
C PRO A 160 -1.43 7.06 -0.45
N GLU A 161 -0.40 7.39 -1.22
CA GLU A 161 1.01 7.22 -0.85
C GLU A 161 1.43 8.07 0.36
N HIS A 162 0.75 9.21 0.60
CA HIS A 162 1.01 10.04 1.78
C HIS A 162 0.77 9.26 3.08
N LEU A 163 -0.31 8.45 3.12
CA LEU A 163 -0.69 7.65 4.27
C LEU A 163 0.34 6.54 4.53
N TRP A 164 0.77 5.85 3.48
CA TRP A 164 1.78 4.80 3.58
C TRP A 164 3.11 5.33 4.12
N ARG A 165 3.61 6.43 3.54
CA ARG A 165 4.86 7.08 4.00
C ARG A 165 4.74 7.61 5.43
N GLY A 166 3.64 8.30 5.76
CA GLY A 166 3.42 8.90 7.07
C GLY A 166 3.35 7.87 8.20
N LEU A 167 2.92 6.64 7.90
CA LEU A 167 2.89 5.52 8.84
C LEU A 167 4.17 4.66 8.81
N GLY A 168 5.15 4.98 7.97
CA GLY A 168 6.37 4.18 7.83
C GLY A 168 6.10 2.79 7.25
N LEU A 169 5.16 2.69 6.31
CA LEU A 169 4.92 1.50 5.52
C LEU A 169 5.69 1.60 4.20
N PHE A 170 6.35 0.51 3.81
CA PHE A 170 7.17 0.46 2.60
C PHE A 170 6.36 0.20 1.32
N TYR A 171 5.06 0.51 1.34
CA TYR A 171 4.22 0.40 0.17
C TYR A 171 4.50 1.52 -0.82
N THR A 172 4.50 1.16 -2.09
CA THR A 172 4.61 2.06 -3.23
C THR A 172 3.60 1.65 -4.29
N MET A 173 3.29 2.52 -5.23
CA MET A 173 2.45 2.11 -6.37
C MET A 173 3.12 1.04 -7.24
N ALA A 174 4.46 0.99 -7.28
CA ALA A 174 5.17 -0.09 -7.95
C ALA A 174 4.97 -1.44 -7.24
N SER A 175 5.10 -1.49 -5.90
CA SER A 175 4.79 -2.70 -5.14
C SER A 175 3.32 -3.09 -5.29
N PHE A 176 2.40 -2.13 -5.20
CA PHE A 176 0.96 -2.38 -5.36
C PHE A 176 0.63 -3.05 -6.72
N ARG A 177 1.16 -2.52 -7.82
CA ARG A 177 0.98 -3.12 -9.15
C ARG A 177 1.53 -4.55 -9.25
N ASN A 178 2.69 -4.81 -8.65
CA ASN A 178 3.28 -6.15 -8.60
C ASN A 178 2.46 -7.10 -7.74
N ASP A 179 1.93 -6.64 -6.62
CA ASP A 179 1.07 -7.45 -5.75
C ASP A 179 -0.26 -7.78 -6.44
N VAL A 180 -0.85 -6.83 -7.18
CA VAL A 180 -2.02 -7.09 -8.05
C VAL A 180 -1.69 -8.16 -9.10
N LYS A 181 -0.52 -8.07 -9.76
CA LYS A 181 -0.09 -9.07 -10.74
C LYS A 181 0.00 -10.47 -10.11
N LYS A 182 0.66 -10.59 -8.95
CA LYS A 182 0.75 -11.85 -8.21
C LYS A 182 -0.63 -12.40 -7.84
N ALA A 183 -1.56 -11.53 -7.41
CA ALA A 183 -2.93 -11.94 -7.09
C ALA A 183 -3.68 -12.45 -8.33
N MET A 184 -3.43 -11.89 -9.49
CA MET A 184 -4.00 -12.40 -10.75
C MET A 184 -3.46 -13.79 -11.12
N GLU A 185 -2.19 -14.07 -10.82
CA GLU A 185 -1.52 -15.34 -11.10
C GLU A 185 -1.88 -16.43 -10.09
N GLY A 186 -2.63 -16.10 -9.03
CA GLY A 186 -2.96 -17.04 -7.95
C GLY A 186 -1.77 -17.37 -7.04
N THR A 187 -0.67 -16.63 -7.17
CA THR A 187 0.57 -16.81 -6.41
C THR A 187 0.59 -15.97 -5.11
N ASN A 188 -0.48 -15.26 -4.83
CA ASN A 188 -0.62 -14.52 -3.58
C ASN A 188 -1.03 -15.45 -2.44
N SER A 189 -0.05 -16.01 -1.75
CA SER A 189 -0.16 -16.13 -0.32
C SER A 189 0.19 -14.76 0.26
N PHE A 190 -0.78 -13.85 0.40
CA PHE A 190 -0.63 -12.84 1.42
C PHE A 190 -0.65 -13.60 2.73
N ASP A 191 0.51 -13.77 3.34
CA ASP A 191 0.57 -14.13 4.75
C ASP A 191 -0.14 -13.00 5.50
N THR A 192 -1.42 -13.21 5.79
CA THR A 192 -2.21 -12.40 6.74
C THR A 192 -1.67 -12.58 8.15
N GLU A 193 -0.90 -13.62 8.37
CA GLU A 193 0.00 -13.77 9.50
C GLU A 193 1.34 -13.12 9.10
N GLY A 194 1.81 -12.16 9.91
CA GLY A 194 3.12 -11.56 9.71
C GLY A 194 4.16 -12.66 9.52
N THR A 195 5.21 -12.38 8.76
CA THR A 195 6.27 -13.38 8.49
C THR A 195 6.67 -14.02 9.81
N ALA A 196 6.41 -15.32 9.96
CA ALA A 196 6.69 -16.02 11.20
C ALA A 196 8.17 -15.90 11.52
N ILE A 197 8.49 -15.39 12.73
CA ILE A 197 9.86 -15.31 13.22
C ILE A 197 10.40 -16.71 13.51
N MET A 198 9.51 -17.60 13.97
CA MET A 198 9.83 -19.01 14.20
C MET A 198 9.82 -19.79 12.90
N GLY A 199 10.79 -20.71 12.72
CA GLY A 199 10.87 -21.58 11.56
C GLY A 199 12.23 -21.62 10.89
N THR A 200 12.28 -22.14 9.66
CA THR A 200 13.52 -22.29 8.88
C THR A 200 13.72 -21.05 8.01
N ALA A 201 14.95 -20.55 7.96
CA ALA A 201 15.34 -19.46 7.06
C ALA A 201 15.07 -19.82 5.59
N VAL A 202 14.56 -18.85 4.84
CA VAL A 202 14.27 -18.98 3.40
C VAL A 202 15.40 -18.39 2.56
N ALA A 203 16.01 -17.29 3.03
CA ALA A 203 17.15 -16.70 2.34
C ALA A 203 18.43 -17.49 2.61
N THR A 204 19.26 -17.62 1.58
CA THR A 204 20.58 -18.23 1.68
C THR A 204 21.63 -17.22 2.11
N THR A 205 22.75 -17.70 2.67
CA THR A 205 23.92 -16.87 2.98
C THR A 205 24.33 -15.98 1.81
N LYS A 206 24.36 -16.54 0.59
CA LYS A 206 24.75 -15.81 -0.62
C LYS A 206 23.79 -14.65 -0.91
N GLN A 207 22.49 -14.88 -0.83
CA GLN A 207 21.47 -13.83 -1.05
C GLN A 207 21.59 -12.71 -0.03
N MET A 208 21.82 -13.05 1.24
CA MET A 208 22.00 -12.07 2.32
C MET A 208 23.29 -11.24 2.13
N GLN A 209 24.38 -11.89 1.73
CA GLN A 209 25.66 -11.22 1.39
C GLN A 209 25.52 -10.30 0.17
N GLU A 210 24.85 -10.73 -0.88
CA GLU A 210 24.60 -9.92 -2.07
C GLU A 210 23.74 -8.70 -1.75
N TYR A 211 22.69 -8.88 -0.92
CA TYR A 211 21.84 -7.80 -0.47
C TYR A 211 22.65 -6.73 0.28
N ILE A 212 23.39 -7.12 1.33
CA ILE A 212 24.08 -6.14 2.16
C ILE A 212 25.19 -5.41 1.40
N LYS A 213 25.91 -6.08 0.52
CA LYS A 213 26.93 -5.45 -0.35
C LYS A 213 26.30 -4.44 -1.33
N LYS A 214 25.06 -4.70 -1.78
CA LYS A 214 24.34 -3.80 -2.67
C LYS A 214 23.87 -2.53 -1.96
N VAL A 215 23.35 -2.67 -0.73
CA VAL A 215 22.76 -1.53 0.01
C VAL A 215 23.80 -0.75 0.84
N ASN A 216 24.91 -1.39 1.20
CA ASN A 216 26.06 -0.78 1.84
C ASN A 216 27.35 -1.23 1.14
N PRO A 217 27.80 -0.53 0.08
CA PRO A 217 29.01 -0.91 -0.66
C PRO A 217 30.31 -0.89 0.18
N ASN A 218 30.31 -0.18 1.31
CA ASN A 218 31.43 -0.08 2.23
C ASN A 218 31.30 -1.01 3.44
N ILE A 219 30.47 -2.04 3.34
CA ILE A 219 30.22 -2.97 4.45
C ILE A 219 31.52 -3.63 4.93
N ALA A 220 31.72 -3.67 6.26
CA ALA A 220 32.87 -4.33 6.84
C ALA A 220 32.85 -5.84 6.59
N GLN A 221 34.03 -6.43 6.35
CA GLN A 221 34.14 -7.87 6.12
C GLN A 221 33.61 -8.69 7.29
N SER A 222 33.79 -8.22 8.53
CA SER A 222 33.25 -8.86 9.73
C SER A 222 31.74 -9.06 9.69
N VAL A 223 30.97 -8.14 9.09
CA VAL A 223 29.52 -8.29 8.90
C VAL A 223 29.22 -9.39 7.88
N ILE A 224 30.00 -9.45 6.80
CA ILE A 224 29.86 -10.52 5.79
C ILE A 224 30.10 -11.89 6.41
N ASP A 225 31.13 -12.00 7.24
CA ASP A 225 31.53 -13.24 7.91
C ASP A 225 30.55 -13.68 9.01
N MET A 226 29.78 -12.74 9.54
CA MET A 226 28.73 -12.99 10.56
C MET A 226 27.44 -13.58 9.94
N ILE A 227 27.16 -13.38 8.66
CA ILE A 227 25.90 -13.77 8.04
C ILE A 227 25.61 -15.28 8.19
N PRO A 228 26.58 -16.21 7.99
CA PRO A 228 26.34 -17.62 8.25
C PRO A 228 25.91 -17.94 9.68
N LEU A 229 26.36 -17.15 10.66
CA LEU A 229 26.01 -17.33 12.09
C LEU A 229 24.53 -17.04 12.33
N TYR A 230 23.95 -16.02 11.70
CA TYR A 230 22.50 -15.79 11.76
C TYR A 230 21.69 -17.01 11.35
N LEU A 231 22.14 -17.73 10.32
CA LEU A 231 21.46 -18.93 9.84
C LEU A 231 21.68 -20.14 10.75
N SER A 232 22.92 -20.34 11.25
CA SER A 232 23.23 -21.48 12.12
C SER A 232 22.58 -21.35 13.50
N GLU A 233 22.70 -20.20 14.13
CA GLU A 233 22.09 -19.92 15.42
C GLU A 233 20.57 -19.89 15.31
N GLY A 234 20.03 -19.20 14.27
CA GLY A 234 18.60 -19.21 14.02
C GLY A 234 18.05 -20.61 13.87
N LYS A 235 18.76 -21.52 13.18
CA LYS A 235 18.37 -22.94 13.08
C LYS A 235 18.40 -23.65 14.42
N ALA A 236 19.42 -23.39 15.24
CA ALA A 236 19.56 -24.01 16.56
C ALA A 236 18.43 -23.62 17.51
N GLU A 237 18.00 -22.36 17.46
CA GLU A 237 16.96 -21.78 18.31
C GLU A 237 15.54 -21.90 17.69
N GLY A 238 15.40 -22.51 16.51
CA GLY A 238 14.12 -22.60 15.81
C GLY A 238 13.59 -21.26 15.28
N VAL A 239 14.46 -20.27 15.13
CA VAL A 239 14.17 -18.91 14.66
C VAL A 239 14.65 -18.75 13.21
N ARG A 240 13.93 -17.98 12.41
CA ARG A 240 14.36 -17.62 11.07
C ARG A 240 15.53 -16.64 11.11
N GLY A 241 16.75 -17.15 10.91
CA GLY A 241 17.97 -16.34 10.92
C GLY A 241 18.01 -15.27 9.81
N ASP A 242 17.35 -15.47 8.70
CA ASP A 242 17.20 -14.47 7.63
C ASP A 242 16.35 -13.26 8.09
N ILE A 243 15.35 -13.47 8.93
CA ILE A 243 14.54 -12.40 9.52
C ILE A 243 15.33 -11.66 10.60
N ALA A 244 16.05 -12.39 11.45
CA ALA A 244 16.93 -11.78 12.46
C ALA A 244 17.98 -10.89 11.80
N PHE A 245 18.59 -11.33 10.70
CA PHE A 245 19.52 -10.49 9.93
C PHE A 245 18.83 -9.26 9.29
N ALA A 246 17.64 -9.43 8.72
CA ALA A 246 16.87 -8.33 8.15
C ALA A 246 16.50 -7.28 9.21
N GLN A 247 16.17 -7.72 10.43
CA GLN A 247 15.95 -6.83 11.57
C GLN A 247 17.21 -6.06 11.93
N SER A 248 18.36 -6.74 12.03
CA SER A 248 19.65 -6.08 12.28
C SER A 248 19.98 -5.04 11.21
N CYS A 249 19.72 -5.33 9.94
CA CYS A 249 19.87 -4.36 8.85
C CYS A 249 18.97 -3.13 9.06
N LEU A 250 17.73 -3.33 9.50
CA LEU A 250 16.79 -2.24 9.74
C LEU A 250 17.22 -1.35 10.90
N GLU A 251 17.58 -1.96 12.03
CA GLU A 251 17.94 -1.27 13.29
C GLU A 251 19.24 -0.48 13.16
N THR A 252 20.21 -0.99 12.39
CA THR A 252 21.54 -0.39 12.24
C THR A 252 21.70 0.47 10.98
N GLY A 253 20.63 0.67 10.21
CA GLY A 253 20.73 1.34 8.90
C GLY A 253 21.65 0.60 7.93
N ASN A 254 21.45 -0.73 7.78
CA ASN A 254 22.28 -1.64 6.99
C ASN A 254 23.75 -1.68 7.48
N PHE A 255 23.95 -1.76 8.80
CA PHE A 255 25.26 -1.72 9.46
C PHE A 255 26.07 -0.45 9.15
N GLY A 256 25.37 0.64 8.83
CA GLY A 256 26.00 1.95 8.62
C GLY A 256 26.13 2.78 9.89
N PHE A 257 25.33 2.47 10.92
CA PHE A 257 25.32 3.14 12.24
C PHE A 257 25.28 4.67 12.18
N SER A 258 24.82 5.25 11.08
CA SER A 258 24.71 6.70 10.94
C SER A 258 23.67 7.25 11.93
N GLN A 259 24.08 8.20 12.75
CA GLN A 259 23.28 8.80 13.83
C GLN A 259 22.94 7.84 14.99
N SER A 260 23.63 6.72 15.12
CA SER A 260 23.47 5.76 16.20
C SER A 260 24.40 6.12 17.38
N ALA A 261 23.93 5.84 18.61
CA ALA A 261 24.76 5.91 19.81
C ALA A 261 25.70 4.70 19.96
N VAL A 262 25.51 3.66 19.14
CA VAL A 262 26.31 2.44 19.12
C VAL A 262 27.11 2.32 17.83
N THR A 263 28.18 1.55 17.88
CA THR A 263 29.11 1.31 16.77
C THR A 263 29.25 -0.17 16.51
N LEU A 264 29.82 -0.55 15.35
CA LEU A 264 29.96 -1.95 14.92
C LEU A 264 30.75 -2.82 15.92
N ASP A 265 31.78 -2.27 16.55
CA ASP A 265 32.65 -2.96 17.49
C ASP A 265 31.97 -3.31 18.83
N GLN A 266 30.83 -2.71 19.12
CA GLN A 266 30.02 -3.04 20.30
C GLN A 266 29.13 -4.28 20.10
N ASN A 267 29.06 -4.85 18.89
CA ASN A 267 28.27 -6.02 18.53
C ASN A 267 26.79 -5.91 18.95
N ASN A 268 26.25 -4.70 19.03
CA ASN A 268 24.84 -4.46 19.32
C ASN A 268 24.09 -4.17 18.02
N PHE A 269 23.49 -5.21 17.44
CA PHE A 269 22.77 -5.15 16.17
C PHE A 269 21.25 -5.09 16.32
N ALA A 270 20.77 -5.05 17.56
CA ALA A 270 19.36 -4.87 17.92
C ALA A 270 19.28 -3.65 18.85
N VAL A 271 19.40 -2.47 18.26
CA VAL A 271 19.28 -1.20 19.01
C VAL A 271 17.83 -1.00 19.36
N MET A 272 17.51 -1.10 20.65
CA MET A 272 16.20 -0.71 21.20
C MET A 272 16.25 0.73 21.69
#